data_d4505104ed6e7163541c3638047aefed
#
_entry.id   d4505104ed6e7163541c3638047aefed
#
_cell.length_a   1.000
_cell.length_b   1.000
_cell.length_c   1.000
_cell.angle_alpha   90.00
_cell.angle_beta   90.00
_cell.angle_gamma   90.00
#
_symmetry.space_group_name_H-M   'P 1'
#
loop_
_entity.id
_entity.type
_entity.pdbx_description
1 polymer ?
#
loop_
_entity_poly.entity_id
_entity_poly.type
_entity_poly.pdbx_seq_one_letter_code
_entity_poly.pdbx_strand_id
1 'polypeptide(L)'
;MQAVRVVEAAGPGKGEPLEREVRALRRAMFDHAILSMNALPDRIFDRAVREGWKRRSYVSLRTVTRVAPLSVPLWAWLAKEDAARFRLEEFLSDVDGLSGALRQYAPGLLGYAVWLLLFASASACWFAVWASLNLLLRARPALTSDVARLFKGLPRPEIFASGVVLAGFAVPVACGVGIAAAAVFWIALSTAYLRRGELVIGGTATLLLFGVFLCGGFLEAIHPMAGSARQGGWLGGEGYYYRDVSDSRDAGRGLLTGPQWERMARFARARAEMQGGNPRAAESLWTGLIEEGGDLADAYNNRGIVRVRLGKVEEGLADFEAAASLRPAGGRAQWNAYQAYLQEFRLEQAARIQPVAWAGIRSLVPFDYRAEEMTHGELIASPLRVGDVWRTLFTVREEGLREARGSAFHDMFFRPVPGGWVPAFLAAGWVWAALWKLLSRKVWMSSVCRSCGAGTLVVGSREATDICNACRAQVGKGIRGGEERERRGLSISLHRRYVRACSILFPGAGALWAGKELRTMLYGILLSLSAGLFTVSWSAGRLAGGLIGDMQTDIWRAALGAVAVLWLFGAAWGWRSFETVQLYHNVAGERL
;
A
#
# COMPACT_ATOMS: atom_id res chain seq x y z
N MET A 1 13.36 -25.98 -20.68
CA MET A 1 12.70 -27.29 -20.89
C MET A 1 12.20 -27.93 -19.60
N GLN A 2 13.03 -28.10 -18.57
CA GLN A 2 12.64 -28.81 -17.34
C GLN A 2 11.42 -28.21 -16.62
N ALA A 3 11.33 -26.87 -16.49
CA ALA A 3 10.19 -26.20 -15.89
C ALA A 3 8.86 -26.47 -16.63
N VAL A 4 8.91 -26.67 -17.94
CA VAL A 4 7.73 -27.03 -18.75
C VAL A 4 7.25 -28.44 -18.38
N ARG A 5 8.16 -29.40 -18.20
CA ARG A 5 7.83 -30.76 -17.77
C ARG A 5 7.15 -30.79 -16.39
N VAL A 6 7.60 -29.94 -15.45
CA VAL A 6 6.94 -29.81 -14.14
C VAL A 6 5.50 -29.31 -14.30
N VAL A 7 5.26 -28.33 -15.16
CA VAL A 7 3.88 -27.86 -15.44
C VAL A 7 3.04 -28.97 -16.08
N GLU A 8 3.60 -29.75 -17.00
CA GLU A 8 2.92 -30.87 -17.67
C GLU A 8 2.65 -32.04 -16.71
N ALA A 9 3.55 -32.28 -15.75
CA ALA A 9 3.37 -33.31 -14.73
C ALA A 9 2.37 -32.90 -13.63
N ALA A 10 2.10 -31.60 -13.46
CA ALA A 10 1.13 -31.12 -12.49
C ALA A 10 -0.29 -31.51 -12.90
N GLY A 11 -1.06 -32.06 -11.97
CA GLY A 11 -2.47 -32.45 -12.23
C GLY A 11 -3.04 -33.31 -11.12
N PRO A 12 -4.37 -33.50 -11.12
CA PRO A 12 -5.03 -34.34 -10.13
C PRO A 12 -4.53 -35.78 -10.21
N GLY A 13 -4.09 -36.34 -9.09
CA GLY A 13 -3.62 -37.73 -8.98
C GLY A 13 -2.22 -38.01 -9.54
N LYS A 14 -1.49 -36.98 -10.00
CA LYS A 14 -0.14 -37.10 -10.58
C LYS A 14 0.99 -36.78 -9.58
N GLY A 15 0.90 -37.23 -8.33
CA GLY A 15 1.87 -36.91 -7.27
C GLY A 15 3.29 -37.38 -7.60
N GLU A 16 3.50 -38.68 -7.86
CA GLU A 16 4.83 -39.24 -8.14
C GLU A 16 5.50 -38.69 -9.40
N PRO A 17 4.80 -38.56 -10.57
CA PRO A 17 5.38 -37.92 -11.76
C PRO A 17 5.81 -36.47 -11.49
N LEU A 18 4.99 -35.72 -10.77
CA LEU A 18 5.30 -34.34 -10.41
C LEU A 18 6.53 -34.24 -9.51
N GLU A 19 6.63 -35.07 -8.49
CA GLU A 19 7.79 -35.07 -7.59
C GLU A 19 9.10 -35.43 -8.31
N ARG A 20 9.06 -36.35 -9.28
CA ARG A 20 10.21 -36.69 -10.09
C ARG A 20 10.70 -35.48 -10.92
N GLU A 21 9.79 -34.79 -11.59
CA GLU A 21 10.12 -33.63 -12.41
C GLU A 21 10.57 -32.44 -11.53
N VAL A 22 9.97 -32.25 -10.36
CA VAL A 22 10.40 -31.23 -9.39
C VAL A 22 11.83 -31.49 -8.90
N ARG A 23 12.20 -32.75 -8.60
CA ARG A 23 13.57 -33.11 -8.22
C ARG A 23 14.57 -32.86 -9.36
N ALA A 24 14.20 -33.21 -10.60
CA ALA A 24 15.04 -32.96 -11.77
C ALA A 24 15.23 -31.45 -12.05
N LEU A 25 14.15 -30.67 -11.93
CA LEU A 25 14.22 -29.22 -12.05
C LEU A 25 15.12 -28.61 -10.98
N ARG A 26 15.00 -29.07 -9.75
CA ARG A 26 15.83 -28.59 -8.63
C ARG A 26 17.31 -28.76 -8.88
N ARG A 27 17.75 -29.93 -9.38
CA ARG A 27 19.14 -30.14 -9.79
C ARG A 27 19.59 -29.13 -10.83
N ALA A 28 18.81 -28.96 -11.90
CA ALA A 28 19.13 -27.97 -12.92
C ALA A 28 19.19 -26.52 -12.38
N MET A 29 18.38 -26.19 -11.37
CA MET A 29 18.44 -24.88 -10.71
C MET A 29 19.78 -24.67 -9.98
N PHE A 30 20.28 -25.68 -9.28
CA PHE A 30 21.58 -25.59 -8.61
C PHE A 30 22.73 -25.43 -9.61
N ASP A 31 22.68 -26.15 -10.74
CA ASP A 31 23.67 -26.03 -11.81
C ASP A 31 23.76 -24.60 -12.35
N HIS A 32 22.66 -23.84 -12.33
CA HIS A 32 22.59 -22.46 -12.78
C HIS A 32 22.56 -21.42 -11.63
N ALA A 33 22.79 -21.83 -10.38
CA ALA A 33 22.70 -20.98 -9.19
C ALA A 33 21.36 -20.23 -9.03
N ILE A 34 20.28 -20.84 -9.49
CA ILE A 34 18.92 -20.31 -9.36
C ILE A 34 18.35 -20.79 -8.02
N LEU A 35 17.99 -19.85 -7.14
CA LEU A 35 17.45 -20.18 -5.81
C LEU A 35 15.95 -20.48 -5.82
N SER A 36 15.20 -19.89 -6.74
CA SER A 36 13.74 -20.01 -6.76
C SER A 36 13.16 -19.77 -8.15
N MET A 37 12.22 -20.61 -8.54
CA MET A 37 11.45 -20.48 -9.79
C MET A 37 10.06 -19.85 -9.51
N ASN A 38 10.06 -18.60 -9.11
CA ASN A 38 8.87 -17.91 -8.59
C ASN A 38 7.67 -17.85 -9.53
N ALA A 39 7.87 -17.99 -10.84
CA ALA A 39 6.80 -18.02 -11.84
C ALA A 39 6.13 -19.38 -12.02
N LEU A 40 6.76 -20.45 -11.56
CA LEU A 40 6.27 -21.80 -11.78
C LEU A 40 4.91 -22.06 -11.11
N PRO A 41 4.67 -21.60 -9.87
CA PRO A 41 3.37 -21.71 -9.21
C PRO A 41 2.22 -21.08 -10.01
N ASP A 42 2.43 -19.87 -10.57
CA ASP A 42 1.43 -19.18 -11.36
C ASP A 42 1.07 -19.95 -12.64
N ARG A 43 2.06 -20.51 -13.34
CA ARG A 43 1.83 -21.35 -14.53
C ARG A 43 1.03 -22.61 -14.22
N ILE A 44 1.32 -23.27 -13.10
CA ILE A 44 0.55 -24.44 -12.65
C ILE A 44 -0.87 -24.05 -12.29
N PHE A 45 -1.03 -22.94 -11.61
CA PHE A 45 -2.33 -22.43 -11.21
C PHE A 45 -3.19 -22.04 -12.43
N ASP A 46 -2.63 -21.29 -13.39
CA ASP A 46 -3.30 -20.91 -14.62
C ASP A 46 -3.72 -22.14 -15.45
N ARG A 47 -2.88 -23.17 -15.48
CA ARG A 47 -3.25 -24.45 -16.07
C ARG A 47 -4.42 -25.11 -15.34
N ALA A 48 -4.37 -25.13 -14.01
CA ALA A 48 -5.43 -25.70 -13.19
C ALA A 48 -6.77 -24.98 -13.38
N VAL A 49 -6.74 -23.67 -13.61
CA VAL A 49 -7.93 -22.87 -13.93
C VAL A 49 -8.47 -23.24 -15.32
N ARG A 50 -7.60 -23.28 -16.35
CA ARG A 50 -8.01 -23.62 -17.73
C ARG A 50 -8.58 -25.03 -17.86
N GLU A 51 -8.00 -26.00 -17.15
CA GLU A 51 -8.39 -27.41 -17.20
C GLU A 51 -9.47 -27.79 -16.15
N GLY A 52 -9.98 -26.81 -15.40
CA GLY A 52 -11.11 -26.99 -14.47
C GLY A 52 -10.78 -27.71 -13.15
N TRP A 53 -9.50 -27.90 -12.81
CA TRP A 53 -9.11 -28.56 -11.55
C TRP A 53 -8.52 -27.61 -10.49
N LYS A 54 -8.86 -26.32 -10.55
CA LYS A 54 -8.41 -25.28 -9.62
C LYS A 54 -8.52 -25.70 -8.13
N ARG A 55 -9.65 -26.31 -7.72
CA ARG A 55 -9.88 -26.76 -6.34
C ARG A 55 -8.91 -27.88 -5.89
N ARG A 56 -8.31 -28.60 -6.84
CA ARG A 56 -7.36 -29.69 -6.59
C ARG A 56 -5.91 -29.28 -6.79
N SER A 57 -5.63 -28.02 -7.13
CA SER A 57 -4.28 -27.50 -7.39
C SER A 57 -3.42 -27.42 -6.12
N TYR A 58 -4.03 -27.44 -4.94
CA TYR A 58 -3.35 -27.31 -3.65
C TYR A 58 -2.16 -28.28 -3.50
N VAL A 59 -2.36 -29.58 -3.78
CA VAL A 59 -1.29 -30.59 -3.65
C VAL A 59 -0.12 -30.29 -4.59
N SER A 60 -0.42 -29.96 -5.85
CA SER A 60 0.61 -29.62 -6.84
C SER A 60 1.37 -28.36 -6.45
N LEU A 61 0.68 -27.35 -5.94
CA LEU A 61 1.29 -26.09 -5.50
C LEU A 61 2.14 -26.30 -4.22
N ARG A 62 1.67 -27.13 -3.28
CA ARG A 62 2.44 -27.51 -2.10
C ARG A 62 3.73 -28.25 -2.48
N THR A 63 3.70 -29.16 -3.45
CA THR A 63 4.90 -29.86 -3.94
C THR A 63 5.91 -28.89 -4.56
N VAL A 64 5.45 -27.85 -5.26
CA VAL A 64 6.30 -26.88 -5.96
C VAL A 64 6.98 -25.89 -5.00
N THR A 65 6.59 -25.80 -3.73
CA THR A 65 7.32 -24.98 -2.74
C THR A 65 8.81 -25.32 -2.67
N ARG A 66 9.18 -26.58 -2.97
CA ARG A 66 10.58 -27.06 -3.02
C ARG A 66 11.44 -26.39 -4.08
N VAL A 67 10.86 -25.93 -5.19
CA VAL A 67 11.56 -25.25 -6.29
C VAL A 67 11.20 -23.76 -6.38
N ALA A 68 10.23 -23.31 -5.62
CA ALA A 68 9.82 -21.92 -5.52
C ALA A 68 9.73 -21.44 -4.05
N PRO A 69 10.76 -21.68 -3.21
CA PRO A 69 10.71 -21.36 -1.78
C PRO A 69 10.63 -19.85 -1.52
N LEU A 70 11.07 -19.02 -2.44
CA LEU A 70 11.02 -17.56 -2.32
C LEU A 70 9.78 -16.93 -3.00
N SER A 71 8.83 -17.76 -3.43
CA SER A 71 7.58 -17.28 -4.02
C SER A 71 6.60 -16.80 -2.95
N VAL A 72 6.65 -15.52 -2.65
CA VAL A 72 5.75 -14.87 -1.70
C VAL A 72 4.26 -15.09 -2.04
N PRO A 73 3.81 -15.00 -3.33
CA PRO A 73 2.42 -15.30 -3.69
C PRO A 73 1.99 -16.72 -3.39
N LEU A 74 2.89 -17.69 -3.59
CA LEU A 74 2.60 -19.09 -3.32
C LEU A 74 2.32 -19.32 -1.84
N TRP A 75 3.19 -18.81 -0.97
CA TRP A 75 3.03 -18.96 0.48
C TRP A 75 1.80 -18.23 1.02
N ALA A 76 1.55 -17.01 0.53
CA ALA A 76 0.36 -16.26 0.91
C ALA A 76 -0.93 -16.97 0.46
N TRP A 77 -0.92 -17.59 -0.72
CA TRP A 77 -2.06 -18.36 -1.23
C TRP A 77 -2.27 -19.66 -0.43
N LEU A 78 -1.21 -20.40 -0.12
CA LEU A 78 -1.29 -21.61 0.71
C LEU A 78 -1.82 -21.28 2.11
N ALA A 79 -1.28 -20.26 2.76
CA ALA A 79 -1.75 -19.81 4.07
C ALA A 79 -3.24 -19.43 4.05
N LYS A 80 -3.71 -18.73 3.01
CA LYS A 80 -5.13 -18.43 2.83
C LYS A 80 -5.98 -19.71 2.71
N GLU A 81 -5.55 -20.66 1.89
CA GLU A 81 -6.29 -21.92 1.69
C GLU A 81 -6.33 -22.78 2.96
N ASP A 82 -5.25 -22.80 3.73
CA ASP A 82 -5.21 -23.56 4.98
C ASP A 82 -6.00 -22.87 6.09
N ALA A 83 -5.97 -21.55 6.18
CA ALA A 83 -6.85 -20.80 7.05
C ALA A 83 -8.34 -21.04 6.72
N ALA A 84 -8.71 -21.03 5.44
CA ALA A 84 -10.08 -21.30 5.00
C ALA A 84 -10.55 -22.73 5.31
N ARG A 85 -9.63 -23.67 5.46
CA ARG A 85 -9.89 -25.09 5.81
C ARG A 85 -9.69 -25.39 7.29
N PHE A 86 -9.41 -24.39 8.12
CA PHE A 86 -9.11 -24.52 9.56
C PHE A 86 -7.94 -25.44 9.86
N ARG A 87 -6.92 -25.50 8.99
CA ARG A 87 -5.67 -26.28 9.18
C ARG A 87 -4.62 -25.39 9.83
N LEU A 88 -4.67 -25.30 11.15
CA LEU A 88 -3.86 -24.34 11.90
C LEU A 88 -2.35 -24.61 11.79
N GLU A 89 -1.94 -25.87 11.83
CA GLU A 89 -0.52 -26.27 11.77
C GLU A 89 0.09 -25.90 10.40
N GLU A 90 -0.57 -26.30 9.32
CA GLU A 90 -0.16 -25.97 7.96
C GLU A 90 -0.17 -24.46 7.72
N PHE A 91 -1.19 -23.77 8.22
CA PHE A 91 -1.27 -22.31 8.15
C PHE A 91 -0.07 -21.64 8.82
N LEU A 92 0.31 -22.05 10.03
CA LEU A 92 1.47 -21.50 10.74
C LEU A 92 2.77 -21.79 10.00
N SER A 93 2.92 -23.00 9.44
CA SER A 93 4.05 -23.37 8.59
C SER A 93 4.13 -22.47 7.34
N ASP A 94 3.01 -22.18 6.70
CA ASP A 94 2.96 -21.33 5.50
C ASP A 94 3.26 -19.87 5.83
N VAL A 95 2.81 -19.38 6.99
CA VAL A 95 3.14 -18.04 7.49
C VAL A 95 4.64 -17.92 7.78
N ASP A 96 5.27 -18.95 8.33
CA ASP A 96 6.72 -18.98 8.51
C ASP A 96 7.44 -18.98 7.16
N GLY A 97 6.95 -19.75 6.20
CA GLY A 97 7.41 -19.74 4.82
C GLY A 97 7.31 -18.39 4.15
N LEU A 98 6.20 -17.74 4.29
CA LEU A 98 5.97 -16.39 3.81
C LEU A 98 6.98 -15.41 4.44
N SER A 99 7.16 -15.49 5.75
CA SER A 99 8.11 -14.66 6.50
C SER A 99 9.55 -14.89 6.01
N GLY A 100 9.95 -16.15 5.81
CA GLY A 100 11.25 -16.52 5.27
C GLY A 100 11.48 -15.98 3.86
N ALA A 101 10.49 -16.11 2.98
CA ALA A 101 10.54 -15.57 1.62
C ALA A 101 10.67 -14.04 1.62
N LEU A 102 9.89 -13.33 2.43
CA LEU A 102 9.96 -11.87 2.56
C LEU A 102 11.32 -11.39 3.07
N ARG A 103 11.96 -12.11 3.98
CA ARG A 103 13.28 -11.74 4.53
C ARG A 103 14.41 -11.97 3.54
N GLN A 104 14.30 -12.99 2.69
CA GLN A 104 15.38 -13.42 1.82
C GLN A 104 15.25 -12.90 0.38
N TYR A 105 14.05 -12.54 -0.06
CA TYR A 105 13.77 -12.16 -1.43
C TYR A 105 13.34 -10.69 -1.55
N ALA A 106 14.32 -9.82 -1.82
CA ALA A 106 14.12 -8.38 -1.93
C ALA A 106 12.99 -7.96 -2.90
N PRO A 107 12.84 -8.57 -4.12
CA PRO A 107 11.76 -8.20 -5.02
C PRO A 107 10.37 -8.47 -4.45
N GLY A 108 10.19 -9.56 -3.73
CA GLY A 108 8.93 -9.87 -3.06
C GLY A 108 8.57 -8.81 -2.03
N LEU A 109 9.52 -8.46 -1.17
CA LEU A 109 9.33 -7.42 -0.16
C LEU A 109 9.02 -6.04 -0.78
N LEU A 110 9.74 -5.67 -1.85
CA LEU A 110 9.47 -4.42 -2.58
C LEU A 110 8.06 -4.40 -3.19
N GLY A 111 7.62 -5.50 -3.78
CA GLY A 111 6.26 -5.63 -4.31
C GLY A 111 5.19 -5.41 -3.24
N TYR A 112 5.38 -5.98 -2.05
CA TYR A 112 4.47 -5.75 -0.91
C TYR A 112 4.53 -4.33 -0.37
N ALA A 113 5.72 -3.73 -0.28
CA ALA A 113 5.87 -2.34 0.13
C ALA A 113 5.14 -1.39 -0.84
N VAL A 114 5.28 -1.60 -2.14
CA VAL A 114 4.53 -0.86 -3.17
C VAL A 114 3.02 -1.03 -2.97
N TRP A 115 2.55 -2.27 -2.76
CA TRP A 115 1.14 -2.52 -2.52
C TRP A 115 0.62 -1.81 -1.26
N LEU A 116 1.37 -1.86 -0.14
CA LEU A 116 1.01 -1.16 1.10
C LEU A 116 1.00 0.36 0.93
N LEU A 117 1.97 0.91 0.20
CA LEU A 117 2.01 2.35 -0.07
C LEU A 117 0.86 2.81 -0.98
N LEU A 118 0.52 2.02 -2.00
CA LEU A 118 -0.65 2.28 -2.84
C LEU A 118 -1.95 2.20 -2.03
N PHE A 119 -2.07 1.19 -1.17
CA PHE A 119 -3.20 1.03 -0.26
C PHE A 119 -3.33 2.21 0.71
N ALA A 120 -2.23 2.62 1.35
CA ALA A 120 -2.21 3.76 2.25
C ALA A 120 -2.59 5.06 1.51
N SER A 121 -2.04 5.26 0.31
CA SER A 121 -2.32 6.43 -0.53
C SER A 121 -3.78 6.47 -0.98
N ALA A 122 -4.33 5.35 -1.46
CA ALA A 122 -5.73 5.26 -1.85
C ALA A 122 -6.67 5.52 -0.65
N SER A 123 -6.36 4.92 0.51
CA SER A 123 -7.14 5.11 1.73
C SER A 123 -7.11 6.57 2.21
N ALA A 124 -5.95 7.22 2.17
CA ALA A 124 -5.79 8.63 2.52
C ALA A 124 -6.59 9.54 1.58
N CYS A 125 -6.58 9.26 0.27
CA CYS A 125 -7.39 10.00 -0.71
C CYS A 125 -8.89 9.82 -0.47
N TRP A 126 -9.34 8.59 -0.23
CA TRP A 126 -10.74 8.33 0.12
C TRP A 126 -11.17 9.05 1.40
N PHE A 127 -10.30 9.06 2.43
CA PHE A 127 -10.56 9.81 3.66
C PHE A 127 -10.64 11.31 3.40
N ALA A 128 -9.74 11.87 2.61
CA ALA A 128 -9.74 13.30 2.28
C ALA A 128 -11.00 13.70 1.51
N VAL A 129 -11.45 12.90 0.54
CA VAL A 129 -12.69 13.14 -0.20
C VAL A 129 -13.88 13.02 0.74
N TRP A 130 -13.97 11.96 1.54
CA TRP A 130 -15.03 11.78 2.51
C TRP A 130 -15.10 12.93 3.53
N ALA A 131 -13.95 13.33 4.09
CA ALA A 131 -13.86 14.42 5.05
C ALA A 131 -14.28 15.75 4.42
N SER A 132 -13.72 16.09 3.26
CA SER A 132 -14.01 17.35 2.57
C SER A 132 -15.50 17.49 2.23
N LEU A 133 -16.13 16.44 1.71
CA LEU A 133 -17.55 16.45 1.38
C LEU A 133 -18.43 16.59 2.63
N ASN A 134 -18.14 15.86 3.70
CA ASN A 134 -18.89 15.98 4.96
C ASN A 134 -18.75 17.37 5.60
N LEU A 135 -17.52 17.94 5.62
CA LEU A 135 -17.27 19.28 6.14
C LEU A 135 -17.95 20.35 5.27
N LEU A 136 -17.95 20.17 3.98
CA LEU A 136 -18.57 21.07 3.02
C LEU A 136 -20.10 21.09 3.16
N LEU A 137 -20.73 19.90 3.22
CA LEU A 137 -22.17 19.77 3.48
C LEU A 137 -22.55 20.40 4.82
N ARG A 138 -21.69 20.27 5.82
CA ARG A 138 -21.88 20.90 7.13
C ARG A 138 -21.79 22.43 7.06
N ALA A 139 -20.84 22.97 6.28
CA ALA A 139 -20.63 24.41 6.12
C ALA A 139 -21.65 25.07 5.17
N ARG A 140 -22.22 24.30 4.21
CA ARG A 140 -23.08 24.80 3.13
C ARG A 140 -24.17 25.78 3.59
N PRO A 141 -25.00 25.52 4.63
CA PRO A 141 -26.07 26.45 4.98
C PRO A 141 -25.56 27.82 5.43
N ALA A 142 -24.44 27.87 6.16
CA ALA A 142 -23.83 29.13 6.57
C ALA A 142 -23.20 29.87 5.40
N LEU A 143 -22.48 29.15 4.54
CA LEU A 143 -21.88 29.69 3.32
C LEU A 143 -22.95 30.26 2.40
N THR A 144 -24.04 29.52 2.17
CA THR A 144 -25.20 30.02 1.37
C THR A 144 -25.80 31.27 1.97
N SER A 145 -25.95 31.35 3.30
CA SER A 145 -26.47 32.55 4.00
C SER A 145 -25.56 33.75 3.81
N ASP A 146 -24.22 33.56 3.83
CA ASP A 146 -23.27 34.66 3.67
C ASP A 146 -23.25 35.14 2.20
N VAL A 147 -23.25 34.20 1.24
CA VAL A 147 -23.36 34.54 -0.19
C VAL A 147 -24.67 35.25 -0.50
N ALA A 148 -25.80 34.80 0.07
CA ALA A 148 -27.10 35.45 -0.12
C ALA A 148 -27.10 36.91 0.34
N ARG A 149 -26.30 37.25 1.36
CA ARG A 149 -26.16 38.65 1.83
C ARG A 149 -25.48 39.56 0.80
N LEU A 150 -24.63 39.03 -0.05
CA LEU A 150 -24.02 39.78 -1.15
C LEU A 150 -25.03 40.12 -2.25
N PHE A 151 -26.11 39.34 -2.33
CA PHE A 151 -27.16 39.48 -3.38
C PHE A 151 -28.51 39.95 -2.85
N LYS A 152 -28.52 40.77 -1.79
CA LYS A 152 -29.75 41.27 -1.14
C LYS A 152 -30.74 41.98 -2.06
N GLY A 153 -30.27 42.51 -3.18
CA GLY A 153 -31.11 43.19 -4.20
C GLY A 153 -31.84 42.24 -5.16
N LEU A 154 -31.55 40.96 -5.14
CA LEU A 154 -32.18 40.00 -6.04
C LEU A 154 -33.46 39.37 -5.43
N PRO A 155 -34.48 39.07 -6.25
CA PRO A 155 -35.60 38.27 -5.81
C PRO A 155 -35.12 36.87 -5.50
N ARG A 156 -35.38 36.40 -4.27
CA ARG A 156 -34.96 35.09 -3.75
C ARG A 156 -33.43 34.86 -3.70
N PRO A 157 -32.68 35.72 -2.97
CA PRO A 157 -31.22 35.68 -2.95
C PRO A 157 -30.67 34.33 -2.47
N GLU A 158 -31.42 33.57 -1.65
CA GLU A 158 -31.02 32.24 -1.15
C GLU A 158 -30.92 31.16 -2.24
N ILE A 159 -31.83 31.19 -3.25
CA ILE A 159 -31.81 30.25 -4.37
C ILE A 159 -30.58 30.55 -5.24
N PHE A 160 -30.35 31.83 -5.55
CA PHE A 160 -29.20 32.25 -6.33
C PHE A 160 -27.88 31.91 -5.61
N ALA A 161 -27.80 32.22 -4.32
CA ALA A 161 -26.65 31.86 -3.49
C ALA A 161 -26.38 30.35 -3.44
N SER A 162 -27.44 29.53 -3.36
CA SER A 162 -27.29 28.07 -3.41
C SER A 162 -26.72 27.60 -4.73
N GLY A 163 -27.12 28.20 -5.84
CA GLY A 163 -26.57 27.92 -7.18
C GLY A 163 -25.09 28.30 -7.26
N VAL A 164 -24.70 29.49 -6.78
CA VAL A 164 -23.31 29.95 -6.76
C VAL A 164 -22.42 29.02 -5.90
N VAL A 165 -22.91 28.63 -4.72
CA VAL A 165 -22.18 27.72 -3.84
C VAL A 165 -22.01 26.35 -4.50
N LEU A 166 -23.06 25.82 -5.12
CA LEU A 166 -23.00 24.53 -5.82
C LEU A 166 -22.05 24.58 -7.02
N ALA A 167 -22.10 25.68 -7.80
CA ALA A 167 -21.16 25.90 -8.90
C ALA A 167 -19.70 25.96 -8.40
N GLY A 168 -19.45 26.67 -7.29
CA GLY A 168 -18.12 26.71 -6.66
C GLY A 168 -17.60 25.33 -6.22
N PHE A 169 -18.48 24.40 -5.89
CA PHE A 169 -18.10 23.03 -5.59
C PHE A 169 -17.73 22.23 -6.85
N ALA A 170 -18.41 22.51 -7.95
CA ALA A 170 -18.16 21.83 -9.22
C ALA A 170 -16.89 22.34 -9.93
N VAL A 171 -16.45 23.57 -9.67
CA VAL A 171 -15.31 24.21 -10.34
C VAL A 171 -14.04 23.35 -10.33
N PRO A 172 -13.53 22.83 -9.21
CA PRO A 172 -12.32 22.02 -9.22
C PRO A 172 -12.44 20.79 -10.12
N VAL A 173 -13.59 20.13 -10.10
CA VAL A 173 -13.87 18.94 -10.92
C VAL A 173 -13.98 19.30 -12.40
N ALA A 174 -14.70 20.37 -12.71
CA ALA A 174 -14.87 20.86 -14.09
C ALA A 174 -13.54 21.34 -14.71
N CYS A 175 -12.64 21.88 -13.89
CA CYS A 175 -11.29 22.28 -14.31
C CYS A 175 -10.29 21.12 -14.37
N GLY A 176 -10.71 19.88 -14.14
CA GLY A 176 -9.82 18.72 -14.17
C GLY A 176 -8.77 18.73 -13.05
N VAL A 177 -9.07 19.36 -11.93
CA VAL A 177 -8.20 19.41 -10.75
C VAL A 177 -8.13 18.03 -10.11
N GLY A 178 -6.93 17.56 -9.76
CA GLY A 178 -6.73 16.28 -9.11
C GLY A 178 -7.47 16.18 -7.76
N ILE A 179 -7.85 14.97 -7.41
CA ILE A 179 -8.73 14.69 -6.24
C ILE A 179 -8.18 15.28 -4.94
N ALA A 180 -6.87 15.22 -4.70
CA ALA A 180 -6.25 15.75 -3.51
C ALA A 180 -6.31 17.29 -3.46
N ALA A 181 -6.02 17.96 -4.59
CA ALA A 181 -6.09 19.41 -4.67
C ALA A 181 -7.53 19.93 -4.52
N ALA A 182 -8.52 19.24 -5.09
CA ALA A 182 -9.94 19.55 -4.92
C ALA A 182 -10.37 19.41 -3.45
N ALA A 183 -9.94 18.32 -2.76
CA ALA A 183 -10.25 18.10 -1.35
C ALA A 183 -9.66 19.22 -0.45
N VAL A 184 -8.41 19.64 -0.70
CA VAL A 184 -7.78 20.74 0.02
C VAL A 184 -8.56 22.05 -0.20
N PHE A 185 -8.94 22.35 -1.44
CA PHE A 185 -9.76 23.52 -1.78
C PHE A 185 -11.08 23.52 -1.00
N TRP A 186 -11.81 22.41 -0.97
CA TRP A 186 -13.09 22.31 -0.25
C TRP A 186 -12.92 22.40 1.27
N ILE A 187 -11.87 21.82 1.85
CA ILE A 187 -11.55 21.98 3.26
C ILE A 187 -11.25 23.44 3.58
N ALA A 188 -10.40 24.09 2.77
CA ALA A 188 -10.03 25.49 2.95
C ALA A 188 -11.26 26.41 2.89
N LEU A 189 -12.14 26.21 1.92
CA LEU A 189 -13.40 26.97 1.78
C LEU A 189 -14.32 26.79 3.00
N SER A 190 -14.39 25.58 3.56
CA SER A 190 -15.24 25.27 4.69
C SER A 190 -14.71 25.77 6.05
N THR A 191 -13.39 26.00 6.16
CA THR A 191 -12.68 26.20 7.44
C THR A 191 -13.25 27.30 8.32
N ALA A 192 -13.70 28.41 7.73
CA ALA A 192 -14.30 29.53 8.48
C ALA A 192 -15.52 29.11 9.30
N TYR A 193 -16.29 28.16 8.79
CA TYR A 193 -17.57 27.71 9.32
C TYR A 193 -17.45 26.48 10.24
N LEU A 194 -16.25 25.90 10.36
CA LEU A 194 -15.99 24.68 11.10
C LEU A 194 -15.73 24.95 12.59
N ARG A 195 -16.12 23.98 13.42
CA ARG A 195 -15.80 23.92 14.84
C ARG A 195 -14.41 23.39 15.06
N ARG A 196 -13.89 23.50 16.30
CA ARG A 196 -12.55 23.01 16.65
C ARG A 196 -12.38 21.52 16.35
N GLY A 197 -13.35 20.67 16.72
CA GLY A 197 -13.31 19.24 16.44
C GLY A 197 -13.39 18.91 14.93
N GLU A 198 -14.18 19.67 14.18
CA GLU A 198 -14.30 19.55 12.72
C GLU A 198 -12.99 19.97 12.01
N LEU A 199 -12.27 20.97 12.56
CA LEU A 199 -10.95 21.37 12.08
C LEU A 199 -9.91 20.24 12.20
N VAL A 200 -10.01 19.41 13.25
CA VAL A 200 -9.14 18.24 13.42
C VAL A 200 -9.34 17.26 12.26
N ILE A 201 -10.59 17.01 11.85
CA ILE A 201 -10.88 16.12 10.70
C ILE A 201 -10.26 16.68 9.42
N GLY A 202 -10.44 17.97 9.15
CA GLY A 202 -9.83 18.63 7.97
C GLY A 202 -8.31 18.60 8.01
N GLY A 203 -7.73 18.83 9.21
CA GLY A 203 -6.31 18.77 9.46
C GLY A 203 -5.71 17.40 9.20
N THR A 204 -6.35 16.37 9.73
CA THR A 204 -5.94 14.98 9.50
C THR A 204 -6.01 14.63 8.00
N ALA A 205 -7.07 15.05 7.31
CA ALA A 205 -7.19 14.81 5.88
C ALA A 205 -6.04 15.44 5.08
N THR A 206 -5.69 16.69 5.37
CA THR A 206 -4.59 17.39 4.67
C THR A 206 -3.23 16.79 5.02
N LEU A 207 -3.01 16.39 6.28
CA LEU A 207 -1.79 15.70 6.70
C LEU A 207 -1.62 14.35 5.97
N LEU A 208 -2.70 13.60 5.84
CA LEU A 208 -2.69 12.35 5.07
C LEU A 208 -2.39 12.58 3.59
N LEU A 209 -2.93 13.64 2.98
CA LEU A 209 -2.60 14.01 1.60
C LEU A 209 -1.13 14.43 1.43
N PHE A 210 -0.54 15.07 2.43
CA PHE A 210 0.90 15.31 2.43
C PHE A 210 1.69 13.99 2.50
N GLY A 211 1.24 13.02 3.30
CA GLY A 211 1.76 11.66 3.30
C GLY A 211 1.67 10.99 1.92
N VAL A 212 0.54 11.14 1.20
CA VAL A 212 0.38 10.64 -0.18
C VAL A 212 1.42 11.24 -1.13
N PHE A 213 1.69 12.53 -1.00
CA PHE A 213 2.73 13.20 -1.79
C PHE A 213 4.13 12.61 -1.54
N LEU A 214 4.48 12.39 -0.27
CA LEU A 214 5.76 11.76 0.10
C LEU A 214 5.82 10.30 -0.40
N CYS A 215 4.76 9.52 -0.23
CA CYS A 215 4.67 8.15 -0.74
C CYS A 215 4.77 8.10 -2.27
N GLY A 216 4.22 9.07 -2.99
CA GLY A 216 4.31 9.17 -4.44
C GLY A 216 5.76 9.21 -4.93
N GLY A 217 6.57 10.10 -4.35
CA GLY A 217 8.00 10.18 -4.70
C GLY A 217 8.76 8.88 -4.39
N PHE A 218 8.41 8.20 -3.30
CA PHE A 218 9.01 6.91 -2.95
C PHE A 218 8.56 5.78 -3.89
N LEU A 219 7.26 5.73 -4.23
CA LEU A 219 6.71 4.75 -5.19
C LEU A 219 7.39 4.86 -6.56
N GLU A 220 7.70 6.04 -7.01
CA GLU A 220 8.39 6.27 -8.28
C GLU A 220 9.84 5.86 -8.25
N ALA A 221 10.53 6.08 -7.14
CA ALA A 221 11.88 5.57 -6.94
C ALA A 221 11.94 4.03 -6.95
N ILE A 222 10.90 3.36 -6.42
CA ILE A 222 10.81 1.89 -6.39
C ILE A 222 10.27 1.32 -7.72
N HIS A 223 9.47 2.07 -8.48
CA HIS A 223 8.78 1.58 -9.68
C HIS A 223 9.69 0.89 -10.70
N PRO A 224 10.90 1.37 -11.03
CA PRO A 224 11.82 0.68 -11.92
C PRO A 224 12.23 -0.69 -11.40
N MET A 225 12.39 -0.84 -10.07
CA MET A 225 12.74 -2.09 -9.40
C MET A 225 11.53 -3.04 -9.27
N ALA A 226 10.33 -2.49 -9.11
CA ALA A 226 9.08 -3.25 -8.99
C ALA A 226 8.44 -3.53 -10.36
N GLY A 227 8.75 -2.73 -11.38
CA GLY A 227 8.29 -2.91 -12.77
C GLY A 227 8.83 -4.19 -13.39
N SER A 228 10.07 -4.54 -13.08
CA SER A 228 10.66 -5.83 -13.42
C SER A 228 9.92 -7.01 -12.79
N ALA A 229 9.42 -6.84 -11.58
CA ALA A 229 8.54 -7.82 -10.94
C ALA A 229 7.18 -7.97 -11.65
N ARG A 230 6.69 -6.92 -12.36
CA ARG A 230 5.39 -6.97 -13.06
C ARG A 230 5.46 -7.62 -14.45
N GLN A 231 6.53 -7.39 -15.22
CA GLN A 231 6.58 -7.81 -16.63
C GLN A 231 7.38 -9.09 -16.91
N GLY A 232 8.34 -9.43 -16.09
CA GLY A 232 9.22 -10.58 -16.33
C GLY A 232 9.70 -11.27 -15.06
N GLY A 233 9.90 -10.55 -13.96
CA GLY A 233 10.45 -11.10 -12.72
C GLY A 233 9.55 -12.16 -12.07
N TRP A 234 8.24 -12.04 -12.26
CA TRP A 234 7.27 -13.06 -11.85
C TRP A 234 7.26 -14.26 -12.80
N LEU A 235 7.56 -14.04 -14.08
CA LEU A 235 7.54 -15.07 -15.13
C LEU A 235 8.90 -15.74 -15.34
N GLY A 236 9.99 -15.05 -15.06
CA GLY A 236 11.34 -15.48 -15.39
C GLY A 236 12.20 -15.98 -14.23
N GLY A 237 11.69 -15.90 -12.99
CA GLY A 237 12.49 -16.22 -11.82
C GLY A 237 13.50 -15.13 -11.46
N GLU A 238 14.42 -15.48 -10.54
CA GLU A 238 15.43 -14.57 -10.00
C GLU A 238 16.34 -13.93 -11.08
N GLY A 239 16.61 -14.63 -12.16
CA GLY A 239 17.50 -14.17 -13.24
C GLY A 239 17.00 -12.92 -13.97
N TYR A 240 15.69 -12.78 -14.17
CA TYR A 240 15.12 -11.59 -14.78
C TYR A 240 15.23 -10.36 -13.88
N TYR A 241 15.02 -10.52 -12.58
CA TYR A 241 15.21 -9.43 -11.63
C TYR A 241 16.61 -8.83 -11.70
N TYR A 242 17.63 -9.66 -11.67
CA TYR A 242 19.01 -9.18 -11.72
C TYR A 242 19.36 -8.54 -13.07
N ARG A 243 18.83 -9.05 -14.17
CA ARG A 243 18.99 -8.42 -15.48
C ARG A 243 18.34 -7.06 -15.53
N ASP A 244 17.09 -6.94 -15.09
CA ASP A 244 16.36 -5.69 -15.12
C ASP A 244 16.98 -4.62 -14.22
N VAL A 245 17.52 -5.00 -13.05
CA VAL A 245 18.27 -4.08 -12.19
C VAL A 245 19.54 -3.60 -12.88
N SER A 246 20.24 -4.47 -13.63
CA SER A 246 21.42 -4.08 -14.40
C SER A 246 21.07 -3.16 -15.58
N ASP A 247 20.02 -3.50 -16.33
CA ASP A 247 19.61 -2.81 -17.56
C ASP A 247 18.94 -1.46 -17.26
N SER A 248 18.39 -1.26 -16.07
CA SER A 248 17.79 0.01 -15.64
C SER A 248 18.80 1.17 -15.62
N ARG A 249 20.08 0.87 -15.48
CA ARG A 249 21.17 1.85 -15.59
C ARG A 249 21.43 2.25 -17.05
N ASP A 250 21.48 1.27 -17.95
CA ASP A 250 21.86 1.48 -19.35
C ASP A 250 20.75 2.18 -20.15
N ALA A 251 19.51 2.05 -19.70
CA ALA A 251 18.34 2.69 -20.33
C ALA A 251 18.18 4.19 -20.05
N GLY A 252 19.13 4.84 -19.36
CA GLY A 252 19.07 6.27 -19.04
C GLY A 252 17.88 6.67 -18.15
N ARG A 253 17.21 5.69 -17.53
CA ARG A 253 16.07 5.92 -16.61
C ARG A 253 16.56 6.29 -15.21
N GLY A 254 17.51 7.19 -15.14
CA GLY A 254 18.38 7.58 -14.03
C GLY A 254 17.73 8.17 -12.78
N LEU A 255 16.64 7.55 -12.29
CA LEU A 255 16.03 7.93 -11.01
C LEU A 255 16.92 7.58 -9.81
N LEU A 256 17.80 6.58 -9.96
CA LEU A 256 18.67 6.10 -8.90
C LEU A 256 20.12 6.29 -9.32
N THR A 257 20.79 7.27 -8.75
CA THR A 257 22.21 7.55 -8.99
C THR A 257 22.99 7.48 -7.67
N GLY A 258 24.27 7.14 -7.77
CA GLY A 258 25.18 7.14 -6.63
C GLY A 258 25.93 5.83 -6.44
N PRO A 259 27.02 5.83 -5.66
CA PRO A 259 27.94 4.70 -5.55
C PRO A 259 27.29 3.42 -4.99
N GLN A 260 26.29 3.56 -4.12
CA GLN A 260 25.57 2.41 -3.57
C GLN A 260 24.67 1.75 -4.61
N TRP A 261 23.98 2.54 -5.45
CA TRP A 261 23.20 2.04 -6.57
C TRP A 261 24.09 1.34 -7.60
N GLU A 262 25.22 1.94 -7.96
CA GLU A 262 26.16 1.37 -8.91
C GLU A 262 26.73 0.03 -8.44
N ARG A 263 27.05 -0.09 -7.15
CA ARG A 263 27.46 -1.35 -6.54
C ARG A 263 26.36 -2.41 -6.60
N MET A 264 25.12 -2.03 -6.28
CA MET A 264 23.98 -2.92 -6.35
C MET A 264 23.69 -3.37 -7.80
N ALA A 265 23.75 -2.47 -8.76
CA ALA A 265 23.58 -2.79 -10.19
C ALA A 265 24.68 -3.73 -10.70
N ARG A 266 25.95 -3.52 -10.27
CA ARG A 266 27.05 -4.46 -10.62
C ARG A 266 26.88 -5.82 -9.96
N PHE A 267 26.44 -5.87 -8.70
CA PHE A 267 26.07 -7.13 -8.05
C PHE A 267 24.99 -7.87 -8.85
N ALA A 268 23.94 -7.17 -9.25
CA ALA A 268 22.86 -7.71 -10.05
C ALA A 268 23.35 -8.23 -11.41
N ARG A 269 24.24 -7.48 -12.08
CA ARG A 269 24.84 -7.89 -13.35
C ARG A 269 25.71 -9.15 -13.19
N ALA A 270 26.54 -9.20 -12.17
CA ALA A 270 27.37 -10.37 -11.88
C ALA A 270 26.50 -11.63 -11.62
N ARG A 271 25.39 -11.45 -10.90
CA ARG A 271 24.39 -12.53 -10.71
C ARG A 271 23.73 -12.95 -12.02
N ALA A 272 23.32 -12.00 -12.85
CA ALA A 272 22.71 -12.27 -14.15
C ALA A 272 23.66 -13.06 -15.08
N GLU A 273 24.94 -12.67 -15.14
CA GLU A 273 25.98 -13.39 -15.92
C GLU A 273 26.20 -14.81 -15.38
N MET A 274 26.25 -14.98 -14.05
CA MET A 274 26.38 -16.31 -13.43
C MET A 274 25.20 -17.23 -13.75
N GLN A 275 23.98 -16.70 -13.74
CA GLN A 275 22.76 -17.44 -14.08
C GLN A 275 22.61 -17.68 -15.59
N GLY A 276 23.12 -16.74 -16.39
CA GLY A 276 23.15 -16.86 -17.85
C GLY A 276 24.19 -17.86 -18.40
N GLY A 277 25.00 -18.46 -17.53
CA GLY A 277 26.01 -19.43 -17.93
C GLY A 277 27.32 -18.80 -18.43
N ASN A 278 27.62 -17.56 -18.07
CA ASN A 278 28.84 -16.84 -18.43
C ASN A 278 29.80 -16.71 -17.22
N PRO A 279 30.38 -17.82 -16.70
CA PRO A 279 31.15 -17.81 -15.46
C PRO A 279 32.37 -16.90 -15.49
N ARG A 280 33.07 -16.77 -16.64
CA ARG A 280 34.23 -15.87 -16.74
C ARG A 280 33.86 -14.40 -16.59
N ALA A 281 32.76 -13.96 -17.20
CA ALA A 281 32.27 -12.60 -17.05
C ALA A 281 31.81 -12.34 -15.61
N ALA A 282 31.14 -13.30 -14.99
CA ALA A 282 30.73 -13.22 -13.59
C ALA A 282 31.94 -13.14 -12.66
N GLU A 283 33.00 -13.94 -12.84
CA GLU A 283 34.24 -13.89 -12.03
C GLU A 283 34.88 -12.49 -12.05
N SER A 284 35.00 -11.90 -13.25
CA SER A 284 35.55 -10.55 -13.41
C SER A 284 34.73 -9.49 -12.68
N LEU A 285 33.40 -9.54 -12.80
CA LEU A 285 32.51 -8.60 -12.12
C LEU A 285 32.55 -8.74 -10.59
N TRP A 286 32.60 -9.97 -10.06
CA TRP A 286 32.76 -10.21 -8.62
C TRP A 286 34.12 -9.74 -8.11
N THR A 287 35.19 -9.92 -8.89
CA THR A 287 36.53 -9.44 -8.52
C THR A 287 36.54 -7.92 -8.42
N GLY A 288 36.01 -7.21 -9.41
CA GLY A 288 35.91 -5.75 -9.35
C GLY A 288 35.09 -5.25 -8.16
N LEU A 289 33.99 -5.94 -7.80
CA LEU A 289 33.22 -5.60 -6.60
C LEU A 289 34.03 -5.78 -5.31
N ILE A 290 34.85 -6.83 -5.24
CA ILE A 290 35.70 -7.12 -4.08
C ILE A 290 36.83 -6.08 -3.92
N GLU A 291 37.43 -5.65 -5.02
CA GLU A 291 38.49 -4.64 -5.04
C GLU A 291 38.00 -3.26 -4.57
N GLU A 292 36.73 -2.93 -4.80
CA GLU A 292 36.10 -1.69 -4.34
C GLU A 292 35.87 -1.61 -2.82
N GLY A 293 35.97 -2.71 -2.12
CA GLY A 293 35.79 -2.81 -0.68
C GLY A 293 34.34 -2.76 -0.18
N GLY A 294 34.13 -3.03 1.11
CA GLY A 294 32.83 -3.03 1.79
C GLY A 294 32.47 -4.39 2.42
N ASP A 295 31.18 -4.63 2.76
CA ASP A 295 30.70 -5.93 3.26
C ASP A 295 30.56 -6.92 2.07
N LEU A 296 31.58 -7.73 1.91
CA LEU A 296 31.86 -8.49 0.71
C LEU A 296 31.57 -9.99 0.83
N ALA A 297 31.06 -10.45 1.97
CA ALA A 297 30.82 -11.88 2.21
C ALA A 297 30.01 -12.54 1.07
N ASP A 298 28.98 -11.83 0.56
CA ASP A 298 28.14 -12.36 -0.52
C ASP A 298 28.87 -12.37 -1.88
N ALA A 299 29.75 -11.39 -2.13
CA ALA A 299 30.57 -11.34 -3.34
C ALA A 299 31.62 -12.47 -3.35
N TYR A 300 32.33 -12.67 -2.25
CA TYR A 300 33.25 -13.80 -2.09
C TYR A 300 32.52 -15.14 -2.27
N ASN A 301 31.37 -15.35 -1.59
CA ASN A 301 30.60 -16.58 -1.74
C ASN A 301 30.22 -16.85 -3.21
N ASN A 302 29.74 -15.84 -3.91
CA ASN A 302 29.32 -15.99 -5.30
C ASN A 302 30.52 -16.16 -6.26
N ARG A 303 31.65 -15.47 -6.01
CA ARG A 303 32.88 -15.69 -6.78
C ARG A 303 33.43 -17.09 -6.56
N GLY A 304 33.43 -17.59 -5.33
CA GLY A 304 33.83 -18.95 -4.99
C GLY A 304 33.04 -20.01 -5.78
N ILE A 305 31.71 -19.82 -5.88
CA ILE A 305 30.86 -20.71 -6.72
C ILE A 305 31.30 -20.70 -8.18
N VAL A 306 31.54 -19.51 -8.72
CA VAL A 306 31.97 -19.36 -10.12
C VAL A 306 33.34 -20.02 -10.35
N ARG A 307 34.29 -19.86 -9.42
CA ARG A 307 35.62 -20.48 -9.48
C ARG A 307 35.57 -21.99 -9.42
N VAL A 308 34.79 -22.56 -8.51
CA VAL A 308 34.55 -24.01 -8.45
C VAL A 308 34.01 -24.54 -9.80
N ARG A 309 33.06 -23.83 -10.41
CA ARG A 309 32.52 -24.21 -11.75
C ARG A 309 33.53 -24.09 -12.88
N LEU A 310 34.51 -23.21 -12.75
CA LEU A 310 35.62 -23.09 -13.71
C LEU A 310 36.75 -24.10 -13.44
N GLY A 311 36.60 -24.98 -12.46
CA GLY A 311 37.59 -25.96 -12.04
C GLY A 311 38.70 -25.38 -11.14
N LYS A 312 38.60 -24.11 -10.72
CA LYS A 312 39.53 -23.43 -9.81
C LYS A 312 39.12 -23.67 -8.36
N VAL A 313 39.09 -24.92 -7.92
CA VAL A 313 38.48 -25.31 -6.65
C VAL A 313 39.19 -24.72 -5.44
N GLU A 314 40.53 -24.68 -5.42
CA GLU A 314 41.33 -24.10 -4.34
C GLU A 314 41.04 -22.60 -4.15
N GLU A 315 40.96 -21.86 -5.27
CA GLU A 315 40.63 -20.44 -5.23
C GLU A 315 39.19 -20.23 -4.76
N GLY A 316 38.28 -21.14 -5.12
CA GLY A 316 36.88 -21.14 -4.68
C GLY A 316 36.76 -21.40 -3.17
N LEU A 317 37.53 -22.37 -2.65
CA LEU A 317 37.59 -22.66 -1.21
C LEU A 317 38.11 -21.46 -0.42
N ALA A 318 39.18 -20.81 -0.87
CA ALA A 318 39.69 -19.59 -0.25
C ALA A 318 38.64 -18.46 -0.20
N ASP A 319 37.84 -18.32 -1.28
CA ASP A 319 36.74 -17.37 -1.31
C ASP A 319 35.62 -17.74 -0.33
N PHE A 320 35.26 -19.02 -0.17
CA PHE A 320 34.27 -19.44 0.82
C PHE A 320 34.75 -19.23 2.25
N GLU A 321 36.04 -19.48 2.53
CA GLU A 321 36.65 -19.20 3.84
C GLU A 321 36.66 -17.70 4.15
N ALA A 322 37.01 -16.85 3.18
CA ALA A 322 36.91 -15.41 3.30
C ALA A 322 35.47 -14.94 3.58
N ALA A 323 34.49 -15.48 2.84
CA ALA A 323 33.09 -15.20 3.06
C ALA A 323 32.60 -15.65 4.45
N ALA A 324 33.04 -16.82 4.90
CA ALA A 324 32.69 -17.35 6.22
C ALA A 324 33.32 -16.55 7.37
N SER A 325 34.56 -16.06 7.20
CA SER A 325 35.22 -15.20 8.20
C SER A 325 34.54 -13.85 8.34
N LEU A 326 34.11 -13.25 7.22
CA LEU A 326 33.36 -11.99 7.20
C LEU A 326 31.94 -12.15 7.79
N ARG A 327 31.35 -13.33 7.67
CA ARG A 327 29.99 -13.61 8.18
C ARG A 327 29.87 -15.03 8.71
N PRO A 328 30.32 -15.28 9.95
CA PRO A 328 30.28 -16.60 10.55
C PRO A 328 28.88 -17.22 10.65
N ALA A 329 27.85 -16.38 10.88
CA ALA A 329 26.44 -16.81 10.97
C ALA A 329 25.76 -16.96 9.60
N GLY A 330 26.46 -16.74 8.49
CA GLY A 330 25.87 -16.68 7.15
C GLY A 330 25.41 -18.03 6.58
N GLY A 331 26.01 -19.11 6.97
CA GLY A 331 25.67 -20.50 6.63
C GLY A 331 25.94 -20.91 5.18
N ARG A 332 25.76 -20.03 4.18
CA ARG A 332 25.95 -20.35 2.75
C ARG A 332 27.37 -20.67 2.38
N ALA A 333 28.30 -19.85 2.84
CA ALA A 333 29.73 -20.04 2.55
C ALA A 333 30.27 -21.33 3.18
N GLN A 334 29.87 -21.62 4.43
CA GLN A 334 30.22 -22.87 5.10
C GLN A 334 29.63 -24.10 4.39
N TRP A 335 28.38 -23.98 3.91
CA TRP A 335 27.77 -25.02 3.10
C TRP A 335 28.53 -25.24 1.80
N ASN A 336 28.86 -24.17 1.08
CA ASN A 336 29.55 -24.25 -0.21
C ASN A 336 30.99 -24.81 -0.03
N ALA A 337 31.70 -24.42 1.04
CA ALA A 337 33.00 -24.99 1.37
C ALA A 337 32.85 -26.51 1.68
N TYR A 338 31.84 -26.90 2.47
CA TYR A 338 31.55 -28.31 2.75
C TYR A 338 31.34 -29.11 1.47
N GLN A 339 30.53 -28.61 0.54
CA GLN A 339 30.28 -29.27 -0.75
C GLN A 339 31.54 -29.33 -1.63
N ALA A 340 32.34 -28.26 -1.67
CA ALA A 340 33.59 -28.24 -2.42
C ALA A 340 34.62 -29.24 -1.83
N TYR A 341 34.74 -29.36 -0.51
CA TYR A 341 35.58 -30.38 0.10
C TYR A 341 35.11 -31.81 -0.22
N LEU A 342 33.80 -32.05 -0.27
CA LEU A 342 33.28 -33.35 -0.69
C LEU A 342 33.58 -33.68 -2.15
N GLN A 343 33.51 -32.70 -3.04
CA GLN A 343 33.87 -32.85 -4.46
C GLN A 343 35.32 -33.21 -4.66
N GLU A 344 36.21 -32.64 -3.84
CA GLU A 344 37.64 -32.92 -3.85
C GLU A 344 38.06 -34.15 -3.00
N PHE A 345 37.09 -34.92 -2.50
CA PHE A 345 37.32 -36.06 -1.62
C PHE A 345 38.12 -35.71 -0.34
N ARG A 346 38.08 -34.46 0.12
CA ARG A 346 38.73 -34.00 1.34
C ARG A 346 37.83 -34.24 2.55
N LEU A 347 37.59 -35.53 2.85
CA LEU A 347 36.58 -35.96 3.81
C LEU A 347 36.83 -35.45 5.23
N GLU A 348 38.08 -35.29 5.63
CA GLU A 348 38.45 -34.80 6.97
C GLU A 348 38.03 -33.32 7.13
N GLN A 349 38.33 -32.47 6.14
CA GLN A 349 37.95 -31.05 6.14
C GLN A 349 36.42 -30.92 6.07
N ALA A 350 35.76 -31.70 5.21
CA ALA A 350 34.31 -31.74 5.13
C ALA A 350 33.68 -32.08 6.48
N ALA A 351 34.17 -33.13 7.16
CA ALA A 351 33.64 -33.56 8.44
C ALA A 351 33.81 -32.49 9.54
N ARG A 352 34.90 -31.75 9.54
CA ARG A 352 35.14 -30.65 10.52
C ARG A 352 34.10 -29.53 10.41
N ILE A 353 33.73 -29.14 9.18
CA ILE A 353 32.80 -27.99 8.98
C ILE A 353 31.33 -28.45 8.85
N GLN A 354 31.07 -29.73 8.71
CA GLN A 354 29.73 -30.29 8.54
C GLN A 354 28.69 -29.76 9.56
N PRO A 355 28.96 -29.75 10.87
CA PRO A 355 27.95 -29.32 11.85
C PRO A 355 27.52 -27.85 11.64
N VAL A 356 28.50 -26.97 11.35
CA VAL A 356 28.28 -25.55 11.12
C VAL A 356 27.57 -25.33 9.79
N ALA A 357 27.98 -26.02 8.74
CA ALA A 357 27.34 -25.97 7.41
C ALA A 357 25.87 -26.37 7.47
N TRP A 358 25.55 -27.48 8.16
CA TRP A 358 24.19 -27.95 8.33
C TRP A 358 23.34 -27.02 9.21
N ALA A 359 23.88 -26.51 10.31
CA ALA A 359 23.17 -25.53 11.14
C ALA A 359 22.86 -24.27 10.36
N GLY A 360 23.84 -23.77 9.59
CA GLY A 360 23.70 -22.59 8.78
C GLY A 360 22.66 -22.74 7.67
N ILE A 361 22.67 -23.87 6.95
CA ILE A 361 21.72 -24.09 5.85
C ILE A 361 20.28 -24.24 6.36
N ARG A 362 20.06 -24.87 7.50
CA ARG A 362 18.73 -25.00 8.11
C ARG A 362 18.13 -23.66 8.48
N SER A 363 18.94 -22.68 8.84
CA SER A 363 18.48 -21.33 9.17
C SER A 363 18.10 -20.51 7.94
N LEU A 364 18.64 -20.86 6.76
CA LEU A 364 18.47 -20.12 5.52
C LEU A 364 17.30 -20.64 4.67
N VAL A 365 16.98 -21.91 4.83
CA VAL A 365 15.92 -22.56 4.05
C VAL A 365 14.80 -22.90 5.02
N PRO A 366 13.68 -22.18 4.99
CA PRO A 366 12.57 -22.38 5.92
C PRO A 366 11.85 -23.71 5.75
N PHE A 367 12.32 -24.62 4.89
CA PHE A 367 11.58 -25.83 4.55
C PHE A 367 12.44 -27.07 4.57
N ASP A 368 11.82 -28.13 5.06
CA ASP A 368 11.99 -29.58 4.82
C ASP A 368 13.00 -29.95 3.71
N TYR A 369 14.16 -29.28 3.74
CA TYR A 369 15.35 -29.86 3.16
C TYR A 369 15.71 -31.01 4.09
N ARG A 370 15.08 -32.14 3.87
CA ARG A 370 15.60 -33.36 4.45
C ARG A 370 17.04 -33.46 3.99
N ALA A 371 17.93 -33.55 4.94
CA ALA A 371 19.36 -33.69 4.67
C ALA A 371 19.65 -34.76 3.61
N GLU A 372 18.79 -35.76 3.53
CA GLU A 372 18.80 -36.88 2.58
C GLU A 372 18.49 -36.49 1.13
N GLU A 373 17.84 -35.34 0.87
CA GLU A 373 17.49 -34.86 -0.47
C GLU A 373 18.56 -33.95 -1.07
N MET A 374 19.52 -33.46 -0.29
CA MET A 374 20.61 -32.62 -0.79
C MET A 374 21.72 -33.51 -1.38
N THR A 375 21.83 -33.49 -2.69
CA THR A 375 22.87 -34.21 -3.39
C THR A 375 24.22 -33.50 -3.27
N HIS A 376 25.31 -34.28 -3.31
CA HIS A 376 26.68 -33.73 -3.33
C HIS A 376 26.85 -32.77 -4.53
N GLY A 377 27.51 -31.64 -4.29
CA GLY A 377 27.83 -30.65 -5.31
C GLY A 377 26.86 -29.47 -5.44
N GLU A 378 25.81 -29.43 -4.63
CA GLU A 378 24.84 -28.32 -4.66
C GLU A 378 25.41 -27.06 -3.97
N LEU A 379 25.84 -26.06 -4.78
CA LEU A 379 26.34 -24.77 -4.32
C LEU A 379 25.23 -23.72 -4.24
N ILE A 380 25.19 -22.96 -3.14
CA ILE A 380 24.12 -21.99 -2.88
C ILE A 380 24.62 -20.57 -3.00
N ALA A 381 24.10 -19.85 -3.97
CA ALA A 381 24.45 -18.46 -4.20
C ALA A 381 23.80 -17.52 -3.19
N SER A 382 24.50 -16.42 -2.89
CA SER A 382 23.96 -15.34 -2.08
C SER A 382 23.10 -14.41 -2.94
N PRO A 383 21.85 -14.09 -2.53
CA PRO A 383 21.01 -13.09 -3.18
C PRO A 383 21.46 -11.68 -2.82
N LEU A 384 20.93 -10.69 -3.54
CA LEU A 384 21.02 -9.29 -3.12
C LEU A 384 20.26 -9.11 -1.79
N ARG A 385 20.91 -8.48 -0.81
CA ARG A 385 20.31 -8.31 0.51
C ARG A 385 19.18 -7.29 0.48
N VAL A 386 18.10 -7.63 1.14
CA VAL A 386 16.97 -6.73 1.38
C VAL A 386 17.43 -5.42 2.05
N GLY A 387 18.33 -5.51 3.05
CA GLY A 387 18.87 -4.33 3.73
C GLY A 387 19.66 -3.38 2.84
N ASP A 388 20.41 -3.91 1.86
CA ASP A 388 21.17 -3.07 0.91
C ASP A 388 20.24 -2.37 -0.08
N VAL A 389 19.18 -3.06 -0.52
CA VAL A 389 18.14 -2.46 -1.35
C VAL A 389 17.46 -1.30 -0.63
N TRP A 390 17.03 -1.50 0.62
CA TRP A 390 16.42 -0.43 1.42
C TRP A 390 17.37 0.72 1.66
N ARG A 391 18.63 0.44 2.05
CA ARG A 391 19.64 1.47 2.25
C ARG A 391 19.86 2.30 1.00
N THR A 392 19.94 1.64 -0.16
CA THR A 392 20.08 2.32 -1.46
C THR A 392 18.87 3.20 -1.77
N LEU A 393 17.66 2.70 -1.52
CA LEU A 393 16.43 3.47 -1.73
C LEU A 393 16.34 4.71 -0.85
N PHE A 394 16.76 4.62 0.42
CA PHE A 394 16.77 5.76 1.34
C PHE A 394 17.88 6.78 1.05
N THR A 395 18.93 6.39 0.31
CA THR A 395 20.04 7.28 -0.09
C THR A 395 19.85 7.92 -1.46
N VAL A 396 18.71 7.67 -2.13
CA VAL A 396 18.37 8.31 -3.41
C VAL A 396 18.40 9.83 -3.25
N ARG A 397 19.22 10.51 -4.05
CA ARG A 397 19.36 11.97 -4.02
C ARG A 397 18.07 12.66 -4.45
N GLU A 398 17.86 13.86 -3.90
CA GLU A 398 16.72 14.74 -4.23
C GLU A 398 16.53 14.98 -5.74
N GLU A 399 17.58 14.88 -6.56
CA GLU A 399 17.49 15.03 -8.02
C GLU A 399 16.62 13.96 -8.68
N GLY A 400 16.81 12.69 -8.32
CA GLY A 400 15.92 11.61 -8.79
C GLY A 400 14.49 11.77 -8.31
N LEU A 401 14.27 12.29 -7.10
CA LEU A 401 12.94 12.64 -6.60
C LEU A 401 12.31 13.84 -7.33
N ARG A 402 13.13 14.78 -7.84
CA ARG A 402 12.63 15.93 -8.64
C ARG A 402 12.15 15.49 -10.01
N GLU A 403 12.86 14.61 -10.70
CA GLU A 403 12.43 14.05 -11.99
C GLU A 403 11.18 13.17 -11.86
N ALA A 404 11.07 12.41 -10.77
CA ALA A 404 9.91 11.59 -10.45
C ALA A 404 8.61 12.41 -10.19
N ARG A 405 8.73 13.70 -9.87
CA ARG A 405 7.59 14.59 -9.57
C ARG A 405 6.70 14.93 -10.76
N GLY A 406 7.05 14.53 -11.97
CA GLY A 406 6.26 14.70 -13.20
C GLY A 406 5.49 13.46 -13.62
N SER A 407 5.22 12.54 -12.72
CA SER A 407 4.64 11.23 -13.03
C SER A 407 3.13 11.18 -13.12
N ALA A 408 2.64 10.09 -13.71
CA ALA A 408 1.22 9.78 -13.77
C ALA A 408 0.53 9.73 -12.40
N PHE A 409 1.25 9.31 -11.33
CA PHE A 409 0.73 9.31 -9.97
C PHE A 409 0.51 10.73 -9.45
N HIS A 410 1.50 11.62 -9.66
CA HIS A 410 1.38 13.02 -9.29
C HIS A 410 0.22 13.70 -10.05
N ASP A 411 0.14 13.49 -11.36
CA ASP A 411 -0.91 14.07 -12.20
C ASP A 411 -2.30 13.62 -11.80
N MET A 412 -2.46 12.36 -11.37
CA MET A 412 -3.74 11.83 -10.92
C MET A 412 -4.26 12.53 -9.66
N PHE A 413 -3.38 12.86 -8.72
CA PHE A 413 -3.80 13.39 -7.41
C PHE A 413 -3.69 14.91 -7.29
N PHE A 414 -2.68 15.53 -7.90
CA PHE A 414 -2.31 16.92 -7.64
C PHE A 414 -2.39 17.84 -8.85
N ARG A 415 -2.77 17.38 -10.02
CA ARG A 415 -2.95 18.24 -11.18
C ARG A 415 -3.89 19.43 -10.87
N PRO A 416 -3.64 20.68 -11.31
CA PRO A 416 -2.54 21.16 -12.16
C PRO A 416 -1.30 21.65 -11.37
N VAL A 417 -1.17 21.31 -10.09
CA VAL A 417 -0.08 21.79 -9.23
C VAL A 417 1.22 21.07 -9.61
N PRO A 418 2.27 21.77 -10.07
CA PRO A 418 3.55 21.15 -10.36
C PRO A 418 4.12 20.44 -9.12
N GLY A 419 4.75 19.27 -9.27
CA GLY A 419 5.20 18.44 -8.18
C GLY A 419 6.06 19.15 -7.13
N GLY A 420 6.98 20.04 -7.57
CA GLY A 420 7.78 20.85 -6.66
C GLY A 420 6.99 21.84 -5.81
N TRP A 421 5.78 22.21 -6.24
CA TRP A 421 4.92 23.18 -5.58
C TRP A 421 3.86 22.55 -4.66
N VAL A 422 3.69 21.22 -4.67
CA VAL A 422 2.68 20.55 -3.85
C VAL A 422 2.84 20.85 -2.36
N PRO A 423 4.04 20.78 -1.74
CA PRO A 423 4.19 21.16 -0.34
C PRO A 423 3.81 22.63 -0.08
N ALA A 424 4.20 23.54 -0.97
CA ALA A 424 3.85 24.95 -0.86
C ALA A 424 2.35 25.17 -1.03
N PHE A 425 1.69 24.47 -1.96
CA PHE A 425 0.24 24.49 -2.15
C PHE A 425 -0.51 24.00 -0.91
N LEU A 426 -0.10 22.87 -0.31
CA LEU A 426 -0.69 22.36 0.91
C LEU A 426 -0.48 23.33 2.08
N ALA A 427 0.72 23.89 2.22
CA ALA A 427 1.01 24.90 3.25
C ALA A 427 0.19 26.19 3.02
N ALA A 428 0.09 26.67 1.79
CA ALA A 428 -0.74 27.82 1.44
C ALA A 428 -2.23 27.61 1.76
N GLY A 429 -2.75 26.39 1.51
CA GLY A 429 -4.10 26.01 1.93
C GLY A 429 -4.31 26.12 3.43
N TRP A 430 -3.33 25.73 4.25
CA TRP A 430 -3.36 25.88 5.70
C TRP A 430 -3.24 27.33 6.17
N VAL A 431 -2.31 28.09 5.57
CA VAL A 431 -2.16 29.52 5.87
C VAL A 431 -3.47 30.25 5.53
N TRP A 432 -4.04 29.96 4.37
CA TRP A 432 -5.35 30.48 3.97
C TRP A 432 -6.45 30.10 4.97
N ALA A 433 -6.53 28.83 5.33
CA ALA A 433 -7.50 28.33 6.30
C ALA A 433 -7.36 29.02 7.69
N ALA A 434 -6.13 29.23 8.15
CA ALA A 434 -5.84 29.92 9.40
C ALA A 434 -6.21 31.40 9.31
N LEU A 435 -5.80 32.08 8.25
CA LEU A 435 -6.15 33.50 7.99
C LEU A 435 -7.67 33.67 7.88
N TRP A 436 -8.33 32.77 7.12
CA TRP A 436 -9.78 32.78 6.97
C TRP A 436 -10.49 32.56 8.30
N LYS A 437 -9.97 31.67 9.14
CA LYS A 437 -10.49 31.44 10.49
C LYS A 437 -10.26 32.63 11.43
N LEU A 438 -9.12 33.30 11.33
CA LEU A 438 -8.83 34.54 12.10
C LEU A 438 -9.72 35.70 11.67
N LEU A 439 -9.86 35.89 10.35
CA LEU A 439 -10.73 36.92 9.77
C LEU A 439 -12.20 36.65 10.10
N SER A 440 -12.64 35.39 10.11
CA SER A 440 -14.01 35.02 10.46
C SER A 440 -14.42 35.44 11.88
N ARG A 441 -13.43 35.63 12.79
CA ARG A 441 -13.69 36.18 14.14
C ARG A 441 -13.96 37.67 14.14
N LYS A 442 -13.45 38.40 13.12
CA LYS A 442 -13.62 39.87 12.99
C LYS A 442 -14.72 40.24 12.01
N VAL A 443 -14.99 39.40 11.03
CA VAL A 443 -16.03 39.58 10.02
C VAL A 443 -17.30 38.85 10.48
N TRP A 444 -18.44 39.44 10.23
CA TRP A 444 -19.77 38.94 10.61
C TRP A 444 -20.16 37.71 9.77
N MET A 445 -19.62 36.55 10.12
CA MET A 445 -19.91 35.28 9.44
C MET A 445 -21.06 34.53 10.10
N SER A 446 -21.81 33.82 9.27
CA SER A 446 -22.93 33.00 9.74
C SER A 446 -22.42 31.69 10.39
N SER A 447 -23.06 31.30 11.47
CA SER A 447 -22.97 29.94 12.02
C SER A 447 -24.22 29.14 11.66
N VAL A 448 -24.15 27.84 11.70
CA VAL A 448 -25.29 26.95 11.40
C VAL A 448 -25.98 26.55 12.70
N CYS A 449 -27.25 26.87 12.82
CA CYS A 449 -28.06 26.42 13.94
C CYS A 449 -28.23 24.89 13.94
N ARG A 450 -27.95 24.23 15.07
CA ARG A 450 -28.15 22.79 15.21
C ARG A 450 -29.59 22.33 15.08
N SER A 451 -30.53 23.17 15.53
CA SER A 451 -31.94 22.82 15.57
C SER A 451 -32.65 22.97 14.21
N CYS A 452 -32.50 24.14 13.56
CA CYS A 452 -33.24 24.45 12.34
C CYS A 452 -32.36 24.56 11.09
N GLY A 453 -31.04 24.43 11.20
CA GLY A 453 -30.09 24.53 10.07
C GLY A 453 -29.94 25.95 9.50
N ALA A 454 -30.64 26.96 10.03
CA ALA A 454 -30.52 28.32 9.52
C ALA A 454 -29.12 28.89 9.77
N GLY A 455 -28.60 29.62 8.79
CA GLY A 455 -27.40 30.44 8.95
C GLY A 455 -27.73 31.63 9.85
N THR A 456 -27.03 31.79 10.97
CA THR A 456 -27.26 32.88 11.93
C THR A 456 -25.99 33.67 12.11
N LEU A 457 -26.12 35.00 12.16
CA LEU A 457 -25.03 35.90 12.51
C LEU A 457 -24.62 35.69 13.96
N VAL A 458 -23.36 35.37 14.21
CA VAL A 458 -22.78 35.38 15.56
C VAL A 458 -22.15 36.74 15.79
N VAL A 459 -22.90 37.62 16.44
CA VAL A 459 -22.37 38.94 16.83
C VAL A 459 -21.70 38.80 18.20
N GLY A 460 -20.37 38.88 18.22
CA GLY A 460 -19.59 39.31 19.38
C GLY A 460 -19.60 38.51 20.67
N SER A 461 -20.30 37.38 20.80
CA SER A 461 -20.29 36.61 22.05
C SER A 461 -19.22 35.51 22.03
N ARG A 462 -18.36 35.47 23.06
CA ARG A 462 -17.36 34.40 23.29
C ARG A 462 -17.99 32.99 23.42
N GLU A 463 -19.26 32.89 23.63
CA GLU A 463 -20.06 31.66 23.63
C GLU A 463 -20.90 31.61 22.35
N ALA A 464 -20.34 31.08 21.28
CA ALA A 464 -21.09 30.70 20.10
C ALA A 464 -22.09 29.61 20.50
N THR A 465 -23.29 30.01 20.91
CA THR A 465 -24.38 29.06 21.13
C THR A 465 -24.77 28.48 19.78
N ASP A 466 -24.66 27.17 19.67
CA ASP A 466 -24.98 26.38 18.46
C ASP A 466 -26.46 26.45 18.03
N ILE A 467 -27.24 27.31 18.64
CA ILE A 467 -28.69 27.47 18.48
C ILE A 467 -29.00 28.94 18.16
N CYS A 468 -29.75 29.18 17.07
CA CYS A 468 -30.15 30.54 16.71
C CYS A 468 -31.08 31.18 17.74
N ASN A 469 -31.09 32.52 17.81
CA ASN A 469 -31.93 33.26 18.74
C ASN A 469 -33.41 32.88 18.63
N ALA A 470 -33.84 32.53 17.42
CA ALA A 470 -35.21 32.10 17.18
C ALA A 470 -35.52 30.71 17.78
N CYS A 471 -34.59 29.74 17.67
CA CYS A 471 -34.74 28.44 18.34
C CYS A 471 -34.52 28.54 19.86
N ARG A 472 -33.65 29.47 20.33
CA ARG A 472 -33.44 29.74 21.75
C ARG A 472 -34.68 30.36 22.38
N ALA A 473 -35.35 31.29 21.69
CA ALA A 473 -36.60 31.90 22.16
C ALA A 473 -37.78 30.89 22.26
N GLN A 474 -37.72 29.79 21.48
CA GLN A 474 -38.68 28.68 21.61
C GLN A 474 -38.47 27.87 22.89
N VAL A 475 -37.22 27.72 23.31
CA VAL A 475 -36.85 27.07 24.59
C VAL A 475 -37.21 27.94 25.79
N GLY A 476 -37.19 29.26 25.64
CA GLY A 476 -37.57 30.25 26.70
C GLY A 476 -38.91 30.92 26.39
N LYS A 477 -40.02 30.30 26.78
CA LYS A 477 -41.40 30.81 26.84
C LYS A 477 -41.82 31.92 25.84
N GLY A 478 -42.73 31.58 24.93
CA GLY A 478 -43.71 32.58 24.46
C GLY A 478 -43.47 33.17 23.09
N ILE A 479 -43.50 32.33 22.00
CA ILE A 479 -43.78 32.86 20.66
C ILE A 479 -45.29 33.01 20.52
N ARG A 480 -45.75 34.24 20.59
CA ARG A 480 -47.13 34.65 20.29
C ARG A 480 -47.25 34.87 18.79
N GLY A 481 -47.66 33.84 18.03
CA GLY A 481 -47.95 33.96 16.60
C GLY A 481 -47.98 32.59 15.91
N GLY A 482 -49.15 32.18 15.44
CA GLY A 482 -49.37 30.89 14.78
C GLY A 482 -48.53 30.71 13.51
N GLU A 483 -48.48 31.71 12.64
CA GLU A 483 -47.74 31.69 11.39
C GLU A 483 -46.22 31.52 11.55
N GLU A 484 -45.63 32.17 12.54
CA GLU A 484 -44.19 32.05 12.76
C GLU A 484 -43.80 30.68 13.35
N ARG A 485 -44.70 30.06 14.12
CA ARG A 485 -44.56 28.70 14.61
C ARG A 485 -44.64 27.70 13.49
N GLU A 486 -45.53 27.87 12.52
CA GLU A 486 -45.69 27.02 11.36
C GLU A 486 -44.51 27.12 10.39
N ARG A 487 -44.06 28.33 10.06
CA ARG A 487 -42.85 28.57 9.23
C ARG A 487 -41.60 27.93 9.83
N ARG A 488 -41.45 27.95 11.16
CA ARG A 488 -40.32 27.32 11.85
C ARG A 488 -40.45 25.81 11.91
N GLY A 489 -41.64 25.29 12.11
CA GLY A 489 -41.92 23.86 12.01
C GLY A 489 -41.52 23.33 10.64
N LEU A 490 -41.83 24.05 9.57
CA LEU A 490 -41.43 23.71 8.21
C LEU A 490 -39.90 23.79 8.04
N SER A 491 -39.23 24.83 8.56
CA SER A 491 -37.76 24.93 8.50
C SER A 491 -37.06 23.79 9.22
N ILE A 492 -37.51 23.41 10.41
CA ILE A 492 -36.96 22.28 11.15
C ILE A 492 -37.18 20.96 10.40
N SER A 493 -38.38 20.78 9.82
CA SER A 493 -38.69 19.56 9.07
C SER A 493 -37.82 19.43 7.79
N LEU A 494 -37.61 20.53 7.07
CA LEU A 494 -36.73 20.59 5.90
C LEU A 494 -35.26 20.31 6.27
N HIS A 495 -34.79 20.91 7.37
CA HIS A 495 -33.46 20.65 7.87
C HIS A 495 -33.28 19.18 8.27
N ARG A 496 -34.25 18.57 8.93
CA ARG A 496 -34.25 17.13 9.25
C ARG A 496 -34.15 16.29 7.98
N ARG A 497 -34.97 16.59 6.96
CA ARG A 497 -34.91 15.89 5.66
C ARG A 497 -33.56 16.03 4.99
N TYR A 498 -32.99 17.24 5.01
CA TYR A 498 -31.66 17.50 4.47
C TYR A 498 -30.58 16.67 5.18
N VAL A 499 -30.51 16.69 6.52
CA VAL A 499 -29.51 15.93 7.28
C VAL A 499 -29.70 14.41 7.10
N ARG A 500 -30.95 13.94 7.01
CA ARG A 500 -31.25 12.53 6.70
C ARG A 500 -30.73 12.14 5.31
N ALA A 501 -31.02 12.94 4.29
CA ALA A 501 -30.52 12.71 2.94
C ALA A 501 -28.99 12.74 2.90
N CYS A 502 -28.36 13.72 3.56
CA CYS A 502 -26.90 13.77 3.68
C CYS A 502 -26.33 12.54 4.41
N SER A 503 -27.01 12.01 5.43
CA SER A 503 -26.55 10.83 6.17
C SER A 503 -26.60 9.54 5.32
N ILE A 504 -27.56 9.45 4.38
CA ILE A 504 -27.69 8.33 3.45
C ILE A 504 -26.61 8.41 2.36
N LEU A 505 -26.46 9.59 1.75
CA LEU A 505 -25.52 9.80 0.65
C LEU A 505 -24.06 9.86 1.11
N PHE A 506 -23.83 10.45 2.29
CA PHE A 506 -22.51 10.65 2.88
C PHE A 506 -22.50 10.15 4.32
N PRO A 507 -22.20 8.86 4.52
CA PRO A 507 -22.27 8.22 5.83
C PRO A 507 -21.38 8.95 6.87
N GLY A 508 -21.92 9.17 8.05
CA GLY A 508 -21.27 9.96 9.10
C GLY A 508 -21.72 11.43 9.18
N ALA A 509 -22.32 11.99 8.12
CA ALA A 509 -22.78 13.39 8.10
C ALA A 509 -23.68 13.73 9.28
N GLY A 510 -24.72 12.93 9.57
CA GLY A 510 -25.62 13.16 10.70
C GLY A 510 -24.94 13.10 12.06
N ALA A 511 -23.95 12.25 12.24
CA ALA A 511 -23.17 12.18 13.47
C ALA A 511 -22.27 13.42 13.64
N LEU A 512 -21.72 13.95 12.54
CA LEU A 512 -20.98 15.21 12.53
C LEU A 512 -21.90 16.39 12.93
N TRP A 513 -23.12 16.45 12.38
CA TRP A 513 -24.13 17.44 12.78
C TRP A 513 -24.51 17.31 14.25
N ALA A 514 -24.51 16.10 14.80
CA ALA A 514 -24.75 15.82 16.22
C ALA A 514 -23.55 16.19 17.14
N GLY A 515 -22.42 16.64 16.60
CA GLY A 515 -21.24 17.02 17.36
C GLY A 515 -20.44 15.81 17.88
N LYS A 516 -20.49 14.66 17.18
CA LYS A 516 -19.72 13.45 17.51
C LYS A 516 -18.48 13.34 16.64
N GLU A 517 -17.65 14.41 16.60
CA GLU A 517 -16.56 14.59 15.64
C GLU A 517 -15.54 13.43 15.67
N LEU A 518 -15.04 13.06 16.87
CA LEU A 518 -14.05 11.99 17.00
C LEU A 518 -14.58 10.64 16.49
N ARG A 519 -15.80 10.27 16.87
CA ARG A 519 -16.42 9.03 16.40
C ARG A 519 -16.66 9.05 14.90
N THR A 520 -17.03 10.20 14.35
CA THR A 520 -17.21 10.42 12.92
C THR A 520 -15.88 10.26 12.18
N MET A 521 -14.79 10.79 12.73
CA MET A 521 -13.44 10.64 12.17
C MET A 521 -12.98 9.18 12.14
N LEU A 522 -13.11 8.46 13.26
CA LEU A 522 -12.75 7.03 13.33
C LEU A 522 -13.57 6.19 12.34
N TYR A 523 -14.86 6.47 12.24
CA TYR A 523 -15.71 5.84 11.24
C TYR A 523 -15.23 6.13 9.80
N GLY A 524 -14.91 7.40 9.50
CA GLY A 524 -14.40 7.81 8.19
C GLY A 524 -13.07 7.12 7.84
N ILE A 525 -12.18 6.92 8.81
CA ILE A 525 -10.94 6.16 8.64
C ILE A 525 -11.25 4.71 8.25
N LEU A 526 -12.13 4.03 9.00
CA LEU A 526 -12.50 2.62 8.70
C LEU A 526 -13.13 2.46 7.31
N LEU A 527 -14.06 3.35 6.94
CA LEU A 527 -14.66 3.37 5.62
C LEU A 527 -13.61 3.58 4.53
N SER A 528 -12.69 4.51 4.74
CA SER A 528 -11.65 4.86 3.78
C SER A 528 -10.60 3.76 3.63
N LEU A 529 -10.24 3.05 4.70
CA LEU A 529 -9.39 1.86 4.65
C LEU A 529 -10.05 0.76 3.80
N SER A 530 -11.33 0.49 4.02
CA SER A 530 -12.06 -0.50 3.23
C SER A 530 -12.17 -0.10 1.75
N ALA A 531 -12.44 1.18 1.46
CA ALA A 531 -12.51 1.71 0.09
C ALA A 531 -11.14 1.71 -0.59
N GLY A 532 -10.06 2.03 0.13
CA GLY A 532 -8.69 1.95 -0.36
C GLY A 532 -8.29 0.52 -0.70
N LEU A 533 -8.59 -0.42 0.18
CA LEU A 533 -8.37 -1.84 -0.06
C LEU A 533 -9.13 -2.34 -1.29
N PHE A 534 -10.40 -1.97 -1.43
CA PHE A 534 -11.19 -2.27 -2.63
C PHE A 534 -10.53 -1.71 -3.90
N THR A 535 -10.15 -0.42 -3.90
CA THR A 535 -9.60 0.25 -5.08
C THR A 535 -8.30 -0.39 -5.54
N VAL A 536 -7.37 -0.66 -4.62
CA VAL A 536 -6.07 -1.25 -4.94
C VAL A 536 -6.22 -2.71 -5.37
N SER A 537 -7.03 -3.49 -4.64
CA SER A 537 -7.23 -4.90 -4.97
C SER A 537 -7.99 -5.09 -6.28
N TRP A 538 -8.97 -4.22 -6.59
CA TRP A 538 -9.70 -4.26 -7.85
C TRP A 538 -8.83 -3.90 -9.05
N SER A 539 -7.99 -2.86 -8.93
CA SER A 539 -7.05 -2.48 -9.99
C SER A 539 -5.95 -3.53 -10.17
N ALA A 540 -5.38 -4.05 -9.08
CA ALA A 540 -4.38 -5.10 -9.13
C ALA A 540 -4.94 -6.42 -9.67
N GLY A 541 -6.16 -6.82 -9.28
CA GLY A 541 -6.80 -8.04 -9.74
C GLY A 541 -7.10 -8.07 -11.24
N ARG A 542 -7.30 -6.90 -11.87
CA ARG A 542 -7.46 -6.78 -13.33
C ARG A 542 -6.15 -6.92 -14.11
N LEU A 543 -5.05 -6.57 -13.47
CA LEU A 543 -3.72 -6.54 -14.11
C LEU A 543 -2.89 -7.79 -13.80
N ALA A 544 -3.21 -8.48 -12.70
CA ALA A 544 -2.50 -9.67 -12.24
C ALA A 544 -3.26 -10.94 -12.63
N GLY A 545 -2.58 -11.87 -13.29
CA GLY A 545 -3.03 -13.26 -13.47
C GLY A 545 -2.54 -14.16 -12.35
N GLY A 546 -2.80 -15.48 -12.47
CA GLY A 546 -2.27 -16.49 -11.56
C GLY A 546 -2.78 -16.40 -10.13
N LEU A 547 -1.94 -16.80 -9.18
CA LEU A 547 -2.25 -16.82 -7.75
C LEU A 547 -2.56 -15.43 -7.17
N ILE A 548 -1.85 -14.41 -7.63
CA ILE A 548 -2.06 -13.03 -7.19
C ILE A 548 -3.44 -12.54 -7.63
N GLY A 549 -3.80 -12.75 -8.89
CA GLY A 549 -5.11 -12.36 -9.42
C GLY A 549 -6.26 -13.00 -8.66
N ASP A 550 -6.13 -14.27 -8.30
CA ASP A 550 -7.10 -15.00 -7.49
C ASP A 550 -7.26 -14.41 -6.08
N MET A 551 -6.15 -14.20 -5.39
CA MET A 551 -6.15 -13.58 -4.06
C MET A 551 -6.74 -12.16 -4.08
N GLN A 552 -6.33 -11.34 -5.04
CA GLN A 552 -6.83 -9.97 -5.19
C GLN A 552 -8.34 -9.96 -5.45
N THR A 553 -8.85 -10.94 -6.21
CA THR A 553 -10.29 -11.09 -6.48
C THR A 553 -11.08 -11.32 -5.20
N ASP A 554 -10.61 -12.17 -4.31
CA ASP A 554 -11.26 -12.44 -3.03
C ASP A 554 -11.16 -11.22 -2.09
N ILE A 555 -10.00 -10.56 -2.05
CA ILE A 555 -9.78 -9.37 -1.22
C ILE A 555 -10.71 -8.22 -1.66
N TRP A 556 -10.83 -7.93 -2.98
CA TRP A 556 -11.69 -6.82 -3.40
C TRP A 556 -13.18 -7.12 -3.16
N ARG A 557 -13.62 -8.38 -3.27
CA ARG A 557 -15.00 -8.78 -2.93
C ARG A 557 -15.30 -8.58 -1.46
N ALA A 558 -14.38 -9.02 -0.58
CA ALA A 558 -14.50 -8.80 0.86
C ALA A 558 -14.48 -7.30 1.21
N ALA A 559 -13.59 -6.53 0.59
CA ALA A 559 -13.50 -5.08 0.79
C ALA A 559 -14.76 -4.36 0.31
N LEU A 560 -15.35 -4.75 -0.83
CA LEU A 560 -16.62 -4.22 -1.31
C LEU A 560 -17.76 -4.49 -0.33
N GLY A 561 -17.83 -5.72 0.19
CA GLY A 561 -18.78 -6.09 1.24
C GLY A 561 -18.61 -5.22 2.50
N ALA A 562 -17.37 -5.02 2.95
CA ALA A 562 -17.06 -4.17 4.10
C ALA A 562 -17.47 -2.70 3.86
N VAL A 563 -17.20 -2.15 2.67
CA VAL A 563 -17.65 -0.79 2.29
C VAL A 563 -19.17 -0.69 2.36
N ALA A 564 -19.90 -1.67 1.80
CA ALA A 564 -21.36 -1.67 1.81
C ALA A 564 -21.93 -1.74 3.25
N VAL A 565 -21.39 -2.63 4.09
CA VAL A 565 -21.82 -2.76 5.49
C VAL A 565 -21.51 -1.47 6.28
N LEU A 566 -20.31 -0.91 6.15
CA LEU A 566 -19.93 0.35 6.80
C LEU A 566 -20.79 1.50 6.29
N TRP A 567 -21.10 1.54 5.00
CA TRP A 567 -22.00 2.56 4.44
C TRP A 567 -23.37 2.53 5.09
N LEU A 568 -24.01 1.35 5.12
CA LEU A 568 -25.34 1.16 5.74
C LEU A 568 -25.29 1.50 7.25
N PHE A 569 -24.28 1.02 7.96
CA PHE A 569 -24.09 1.33 9.37
C PHE A 569 -23.93 2.83 9.60
N GLY A 570 -23.07 3.51 8.83
CA GLY A 570 -22.83 4.94 8.95
C GLY A 570 -24.06 5.79 8.64
N ALA A 571 -24.88 5.37 7.65
CA ALA A 571 -26.15 6.01 7.33
C ALA A 571 -27.14 5.88 8.50
N ALA A 572 -27.33 4.68 9.03
CA ALA A 572 -28.23 4.40 10.14
C ALA A 572 -27.75 5.10 11.45
N TRP A 573 -26.46 5.02 11.74
CA TRP A 573 -25.86 5.66 12.90
C TRP A 573 -25.92 7.19 12.82
N GLY A 574 -25.65 7.77 11.65
CA GLY A 574 -25.77 9.22 11.41
C GLY A 574 -27.19 9.70 11.64
N TRP A 575 -28.17 8.98 11.11
CA TRP A 575 -29.58 9.25 11.30
C TRP A 575 -29.96 9.23 12.78
N ARG A 576 -29.73 8.11 13.49
CA ARG A 576 -30.03 7.96 14.92
C ARG A 576 -29.34 9.01 15.80
N SER A 577 -28.07 9.30 15.52
CA SER A 577 -27.29 10.28 16.27
C SER A 577 -27.90 11.67 16.16
N PHE A 578 -28.40 12.04 15.00
CA PHE A 578 -29.04 13.33 14.78
C PHE A 578 -30.41 13.40 15.49
N GLU A 579 -31.22 12.36 15.41
CA GLU A 579 -32.54 12.31 16.09
C GLU A 579 -32.42 12.36 17.60
N THR A 580 -31.44 11.69 18.20
CA THR A 580 -31.20 11.69 19.63
C THR A 580 -30.91 13.12 20.16
N VAL A 581 -30.10 13.89 19.42
CA VAL A 581 -29.78 15.28 19.81
C VAL A 581 -31.03 16.16 19.72
N GLN A 582 -31.88 15.97 18.73
CA GLN A 582 -33.12 16.74 18.60
C GLN A 582 -34.16 16.41 19.68
N LEU A 583 -34.28 15.12 20.04
CA LEU A 583 -35.16 14.70 21.16
C LEU A 583 -34.70 15.30 22.47
N TYR A 584 -33.38 15.36 22.74
CA TYR A 584 -32.84 15.98 23.95
C TYR A 584 -33.18 17.49 24.05
N HIS A 585 -33.10 18.21 22.92
CA HIS A 585 -33.48 19.63 22.89
C HIS A 585 -34.98 19.86 23.08
N ASN A 586 -35.82 18.96 22.56
CA ASN A 586 -37.27 19.05 22.77
C ASN A 586 -37.63 18.77 24.24
N VAL A 587 -37.06 17.74 24.87
CA VAL A 587 -37.33 17.34 26.26
C VAL A 587 -36.75 18.35 27.26
N ALA A 588 -35.54 18.91 26.98
CA ALA A 588 -34.98 19.99 27.83
C ALA A 588 -35.78 21.29 27.73
N GLY A 589 -36.41 21.54 26.56
CA GLY A 589 -37.30 22.68 26.38
C GLY A 589 -38.65 22.55 27.11
N GLU A 590 -39.08 21.33 27.41
CA GLU A 590 -40.30 21.09 28.21
C GLU A 590 -40.05 21.14 29.71
N ARG A 591 -38.79 21.07 30.18
CA ARG A 591 -38.41 21.11 31.59
C ARG A 591 -37.84 22.44 32.07
N LEU A 592 -37.65 23.41 31.17
CA LEU A 592 -37.28 24.79 31.46
C LEU A 592 -38.45 25.73 31.14
#